data_f1242a007192f47d5b9e02978201432e
#
_entry.id   f1242a007192f47d5b9e02978201432e
#
_cell.length_a   1.000
_cell.length_b   1.000
_cell.length_c   1.000
_cell.angle_alpha   90.00
_cell.angle_beta   90.00
_cell.angle_gamma   90.00
#
_symmetry.space_group_name_H-M   'P 1'
#
loop_
_entity.id
_entity.type
_entity.pdbx_description
1 polymer ?
#
loop_
_entity_poly.entity_id
_entity_poly.type
_entity_poly.pdbx_seq_one_letter_code
_entity_poly.pdbx_strand_id
1 'polypeptide(L)'
;MPNRKPTEPTTSFVTSSRVIFAQECCMTSLLGWLKMADKPDFLKDLISSAIKEVHSKKRSFELSEITDEYFLASLPDDSFYYLKSISGNRQNFKAHVLTEDITEENLELWISEYEVINNVSIKLKTKKNPTSGYVLQNYYRCQHNTRNWSPSKDPQKKLHINPSARVKNTNCPFQMIVKLDHKGCCSLDIEWEHNHSLETLEASNFLDLTPECTERVLKMYESGHTPATARQQYLKELKESCNDDLEFHRKKANRAVVPRRRNFSYLYTQYGKDRYGGQGVMMYQRLAERLEQYSKDNPDATTHHQVYGGEDKPLLVAIVTPLMKRVHNEVQQSVEMVFVDATSNTEEHNLKVFVMCTHNVSGALPLDILIASDERESTLKQGFKMLCSCLPEYAFNGRGKENGPKVILTDNCKEERNALKSIWPLSTLLLCTFHMLQQLWRWLHESKNNVNLADRPFILNLFKKSLYAETEQEFENSFSELLNDDHCMENPTLVSYLQKLYNDKESFALCFRKELPVRGNHTNNFAEAQFLVLKDIILRRTKEYNVVGLLDKLTIDLEDHYKNKLLSIADGSFDGTYRHRFMGKGKGKGKGSFGFNVPDRKELDGYLSSVESFGNNTFKVGSSSDGSQRSSA
;
A
#
# COMPACT_ATOMS: atom_id res chain seq x y z
N MET A 1 -2.62 -25.05 58.59
CA MET A 1 -3.36 -24.08 59.39
C MET A 1 -4.05 -23.13 58.45
N PRO A 2 -5.26 -22.62 58.75
CA PRO A 2 -6.45 -23.23 58.14
C PRO A 2 -7.01 -22.38 56.97
N ASN A 3 -7.73 -23.10 56.11
CA ASN A 3 -8.68 -22.66 55.08
C ASN A 3 -9.42 -21.36 55.41
N ARG A 4 -9.28 -20.34 54.52
CA ARG A 4 -10.34 -19.36 54.26
C ARG A 4 -10.88 -19.61 52.85
N LYS A 5 -12.14 -20.04 52.81
CA LYS A 5 -12.95 -20.06 51.57
C LYS A 5 -13.07 -18.63 51.06
N PRO A 6 -12.96 -18.38 49.72
CA PRO A 6 -13.34 -17.10 49.17
C PRO A 6 -14.85 -16.97 49.21
N THR A 7 -15.32 -15.88 49.79
CA THR A 7 -16.70 -15.43 49.68
C THR A 7 -16.99 -15.06 48.24
N GLU A 8 -18.03 -15.66 47.69
CA GLU A 8 -18.54 -15.33 46.33
C GLU A 8 -18.88 -13.83 46.25
N PRO A 9 -18.43 -13.14 45.23
CA PRO A 9 -18.92 -11.81 44.94
C PRO A 9 -20.33 -11.92 44.35
N THR A 10 -21.21 -11.08 44.86
CA THR A 10 -22.59 -10.92 44.42
C THR A 10 -22.70 -10.51 42.94
N THR A 11 -22.75 -11.49 42.08
CA THR A 11 -22.88 -11.36 40.62
C THR A 11 -24.31 -11.17 40.10
N SER A 12 -25.25 -10.65 40.92
CA SER A 12 -26.67 -10.68 40.56
C SER A 12 -27.19 -9.49 39.75
N PHE A 13 -26.48 -8.35 39.68
CA PHE A 13 -27.02 -7.15 39.01
C PHE A 13 -26.50 -6.88 37.60
N VAL A 14 -25.29 -7.29 37.25
CA VAL A 14 -24.76 -7.15 35.89
C VAL A 14 -25.42 -8.13 34.91
N THR A 15 -25.93 -9.26 35.42
CA THR A 15 -26.62 -10.28 34.63
C THR A 15 -28.03 -9.88 34.18
N SER A 16 -28.77 -9.06 34.93
CA SER A 16 -30.14 -8.71 34.52
C SER A 16 -30.21 -7.76 33.33
N SER A 17 -29.36 -6.75 33.27
CA SER A 17 -29.30 -5.84 32.12
C SER A 17 -28.78 -6.55 30.84
N ARG A 18 -27.80 -7.45 30.98
CA ARG A 18 -27.31 -8.29 29.88
C ARG A 18 -28.32 -9.32 29.41
N VAL A 19 -29.12 -9.88 30.32
CA VAL A 19 -30.20 -10.83 29.98
C VAL A 19 -31.34 -10.12 29.26
N ILE A 20 -31.72 -8.90 29.66
CA ILE A 20 -32.75 -8.10 28.98
C ILE A 20 -32.26 -7.71 27.57
N PHE A 21 -31.00 -7.27 27.42
CA PHE A 21 -30.41 -6.97 26.13
C PHE A 21 -30.31 -8.20 25.21
N ALA A 22 -29.99 -9.37 25.76
CA ALA A 22 -30.00 -10.63 25.03
C ALA A 22 -31.40 -11.03 24.54
N GLN A 23 -32.42 -10.77 25.36
CA GLN A 23 -33.83 -10.99 25.00
C GLN A 23 -34.32 -10.02 23.93
N GLU A 24 -33.92 -8.73 23.94
CA GLU A 24 -34.30 -7.76 22.87
C GLU A 24 -33.68 -8.09 21.50
N CYS A 25 -32.44 -8.57 21.47
CA CYS A 25 -31.83 -8.98 20.20
C CYS A 25 -32.44 -10.29 19.65
N CYS A 26 -32.84 -11.22 20.49
CA CYS A 26 -33.70 -12.34 20.09
C CYS A 26 -35.05 -11.84 19.56
N MET A 27 -35.59 -10.79 20.14
CA MET A 27 -36.89 -10.22 19.81
C MET A 27 -36.91 -9.44 18.50
N THR A 28 -35.84 -8.71 18.14
CA THR A 28 -35.72 -8.11 16.81
C THR A 28 -35.55 -9.15 15.70
N SER A 29 -34.88 -10.25 15.96
CA SER A 29 -34.84 -11.41 15.06
C SER A 29 -36.19 -12.11 14.96
N LEU A 30 -36.92 -12.23 16.06
CA LEU A 30 -38.29 -12.75 16.12
C LEU A 30 -39.31 -11.84 15.40
N LEU A 31 -39.16 -10.51 15.50
CA LEU A 31 -39.98 -9.53 14.76
C LEU A 31 -39.70 -9.57 13.25
N GLY A 32 -38.43 -9.79 12.85
CA GLY A 32 -38.07 -10.06 11.46
C GLY A 32 -38.69 -11.37 10.95
N TRP A 33 -38.75 -12.37 11.82
CA TRP A 33 -39.33 -13.68 11.53
C TRP A 33 -40.86 -13.65 11.44
N LEU A 34 -41.55 -12.80 12.22
CA LEU A 34 -42.99 -12.55 12.16
C LEU A 34 -43.44 -11.83 10.89
N LYS A 35 -42.56 -11.11 10.22
CA LYS A 35 -42.85 -10.44 8.94
C LYS A 35 -42.76 -11.38 7.73
N MET A 36 -42.30 -12.62 7.90
CA MET A 36 -42.31 -13.63 6.85
C MET A 36 -43.71 -14.34 6.82
N ALA A 37 -44.34 -14.27 5.67
CA ALA A 37 -45.76 -14.50 5.45
C ALA A 37 -46.15 -15.94 5.57
N ASP A 38 -46.12 -16.84 6.31
CA ASP A 38 -46.71 -18.18 6.33
C ASP A 38 -46.67 -18.92 7.70
N LYS A 39 -47.03 -18.21 8.79
CA LYS A 39 -47.01 -18.86 10.12
C LYS A 39 -48.39 -18.86 10.78
N PRO A 40 -48.73 -19.91 11.54
CA PRO A 40 -49.99 -19.98 12.26
C PRO A 40 -50.19 -18.77 13.20
N ASP A 41 -51.37 -18.19 13.18
CA ASP A 41 -51.71 -16.95 13.96
C ASP A 41 -51.48 -17.15 15.45
N PHE A 42 -51.68 -18.33 15.98
CA PHE A 42 -51.37 -18.68 17.36
C PHE A 42 -49.89 -18.36 17.76
N LEU A 43 -48.94 -18.64 16.88
CA LEU A 43 -47.52 -18.33 17.16
C LEU A 43 -47.24 -16.82 17.10
N LYS A 44 -47.96 -16.09 16.27
CA LYS A 44 -47.86 -14.62 16.19
C LYS A 44 -48.36 -13.96 17.48
N ASP A 45 -49.48 -14.45 18.01
CA ASP A 45 -50.06 -13.94 19.24
C ASP A 45 -49.21 -14.25 20.48
N LEU A 46 -48.64 -15.45 20.55
CA LEU A 46 -47.77 -15.86 21.65
C LEU A 46 -46.47 -15.02 21.69
N ILE A 47 -45.88 -14.80 20.52
CA ILE A 47 -44.67 -13.99 20.40
C ILE A 47 -44.99 -12.50 20.68
N SER A 48 -46.13 -11.98 20.21
CA SER A 48 -46.58 -10.60 20.50
C SER A 48 -46.84 -10.39 21.97
N SER A 49 -47.40 -11.39 22.68
CA SER A 49 -47.62 -11.34 24.11
C SER A 49 -46.30 -11.34 24.87
N ALA A 50 -45.34 -12.22 24.52
CA ALA A 50 -44.02 -12.27 25.12
C ALA A 50 -43.24 -10.95 24.91
N ILE A 51 -43.36 -10.34 23.73
CA ILE A 51 -42.78 -9.04 23.42
C ILE A 51 -43.35 -7.96 24.34
N LYS A 52 -44.66 -7.90 24.54
CA LYS A 52 -45.33 -6.94 25.40
C LYS A 52 -44.91 -7.11 26.85
N GLU A 53 -44.77 -8.35 27.33
CA GLU A 53 -44.35 -8.63 28.70
C GLU A 53 -42.89 -8.18 28.95
N VAL A 54 -41.96 -8.45 28.02
CA VAL A 54 -40.57 -8.00 28.15
C VAL A 54 -40.49 -6.47 28.11
N HIS A 55 -41.24 -5.80 27.21
CA HIS A 55 -41.29 -4.34 27.18
C HIS A 55 -41.90 -3.74 28.45
N SER A 56 -42.92 -4.39 29.02
CA SER A 56 -43.52 -3.95 30.28
C SER A 56 -42.54 -4.07 31.45
N LYS A 57 -41.82 -5.20 31.58
CA LYS A 57 -40.80 -5.41 32.62
C LYS A 57 -39.63 -4.44 32.47
N LYS A 58 -39.17 -4.19 31.23
CA LYS A 58 -38.13 -3.19 30.94
C LYS A 58 -38.59 -1.80 31.36
N ARG A 59 -39.79 -1.38 30.98
CA ARG A 59 -40.33 -0.05 31.35
C ARG A 59 -40.47 0.13 32.84
N SER A 60 -40.90 -0.90 33.60
CA SER A 60 -40.97 -0.84 35.08
C SER A 60 -39.60 -0.73 35.72
N PHE A 61 -38.59 -1.40 35.16
CA PHE A 61 -37.21 -1.31 35.63
C PHE A 61 -36.61 0.07 35.35
N GLU A 62 -36.82 0.63 34.20
CA GLU A 62 -36.33 1.96 33.80
C GLU A 62 -36.95 3.12 34.57
N LEU A 63 -38.20 2.96 35.03
CA LEU A 63 -38.90 3.95 35.85
C LEU A 63 -38.68 3.77 37.36
N SER A 64 -37.94 2.74 37.78
CA SER A 64 -37.58 2.59 39.20
C SER A 64 -36.64 3.70 39.66
N GLU A 65 -36.70 4.07 40.95
CA GLU A 65 -35.75 5.01 41.52
C GLU A 65 -34.32 4.53 41.30
N ILE A 66 -33.44 5.49 41.03
CA ILE A 66 -32.01 5.20 40.86
C ILE A 66 -31.40 4.94 42.23
N THR A 67 -30.60 3.89 42.33
CA THR A 67 -29.85 3.56 43.57
C THR A 67 -28.39 3.98 43.41
N ASP A 68 -27.72 4.25 44.53
CA ASP A 68 -26.31 4.61 44.59
C ASP A 68 -25.44 3.54 43.90
N GLU A 69 -25.71 2.26 44.18
CA GLU A 69 -24.98 1.13 43.58
C GLU A 69 -25.14 1.07 42.06
N TYR A 70 -26.35 1.29 41.55
CA TYR A 70 -26.60 1.29 40.11
C TYR A 70 -25.85 2.44 39.42
N PHE A 71 -25.86 3.61 40.02
CA PHE A 71 -25.17 4.77 39.48
C PHE A 71 -23.65 4.60 39.50
N LEU A 72 -23.09 4.17 40.66
CA LEU A 72 -21.65 3.96 40.78
C LEU A 72 -21.14 2.90 39.79
N ALA A 73 -21.92 1.86 39.52
CA ALA A 73 -21.59 0.86 38.47
C ALA A 73 -21.63 1.41 37.04
N SER A 74 -22.12 2.65 36.83
CA SER A 74 -22.08 3.34 35.55
C SER A 74 -20.84 4.22 35.34
N LEU A 75 -19.99 4.32 36.37
CA LEU A 75 -18.72 5.05 36.32
C LEU A 75 -17.54 4.10 36.06
N PRO A 76 -16.41 4.56 35.50
CA PRO A 76 -15.19 3.76 35.34
C PRO A 76 -14.67 3.18 36.67
N ASP A 77 -14.24 1.92 36.65
CA ASP A 77 -13.87 1.17 37.87
C ASP A 77 -12.51 1.59 38.48
N ASP A 78 -11.66 2.27 37.72
CA ASP A 78 -10.29 2.63 38.12
C ASP A 78 -10.20 3.87 39.01
N SER A 79 -11.33 4.38 39.53
CA SER A 79 -11.39 5.58 40.36
C SER A 79 -12.31 5.41 41.59
N PHE A 80 -11.96 6.06 42.69
CA PHE A 80 -12.81 6.13 43.87
C PHE A 80 -13.75 7.33 43.82
N TYR A 81 -15.04 7.11 44.08
CA TYR A 81 -16.07 8.14 43.94
C TYR A 81 -16.79 8.40 45.26
N TYR A 82 -16.96 9.67 45.60
CA TYR A 82 -17.76 10.14 46.72
C TYR A 82 -19.07 10.74 46.20
N LEU A 83 -20.15 9.96 46.24
CA LEU A 83 -21.46 10.42 45.82
C LEU A 83 -22.01 11.44 46.83
N LYS A 84 -22.25 12.67 46.42
CA LYS A 84 -22.79 13.76 47.24
C LYS A 84 -24.30 13.84 47.17
N SER A 85 -24.87 13.65 46.00
CA SER A 85 -26.32 13.61 45.81
C SER A 85 -26.68 12.88 44.53
N ILE A 86 -27.81 12.19 44.57
CA ILE A 86 -28.46 11.57 43.44
C ILE A 86 -29.96 11.71 43.55
N SER A 87 -30.66 11.95 42.46
CA SER A 87 -32.12 12.07 42.44
C SER A 87 -32.68 11.75 41.06
N GLY A 88 -33.85 11.12 41.01
CA GLY A 88 -34.54 10.76 39.78
C GLY A 88 -34.73 9.27 39.62
N ASN A 89 -34.92 8.82 38.41
CA ASN A 89 -35.05 7.41 38.05
C ASN A 89 -33.95 6.99 37.07
N ARG A 90 -33.89 5.72 36.69
CA ARG A 90 -32.83 5.17 35.81
C ARG A 90 -32.78 5.77 34.41
N GLN A 91 -33.85 6.35 33.93
CA GLN A 91 -33.88 7.04 32.62
C GLN A 91 -33.54 8.53 32.69
N ASN A 92 -33.88 9.14 33.84
CA ASN A 92 -33.66 10.59 34.04
C ASN A 92 -33.21 10.82 35.48
N PHE A 93 -31.95 11.18 35.68
CA PHE A 93 -31.38 11.46 36.97
C PHE A 93 -30.39 12.62 36.95
N LYS A 94 -30.17 13.19 38.13
CA LYS A 94 -29.08 14.14 38.38
C LYS A 94 -28.20 13.59 39.50
N ALA A 95 -26.89 13.62 39.24
CA ALA A 95 -25.91 13.16 40.21
C ALA A 95 -24.77 14.16 40.35
N HIS A 96 -24.30 14.33 41.59
CA HIS A 96 -23.11 15.10 41.92
C HIS A 96 -22.10 14.20 42.64
N VAL A 97 -20.92 14.09 42.06
CA VAL A 97 -19.85 13.15 42.50
C VAL A 97 -18.54 13.90 42.66
N LEU A 98 -17.75 13.51 43.67
CA LEU A 98 -16.37 13.97 43.83
C LEU A 98 -15.41 12.78 43.66
N THR A 99 -14.23 13.05 43.13
CA THR A 99 -13.11 12.10 43.02
C THR A 99 -11.78 12.85 43.03
N GLU A 100 -10.73 12.19 43.52
CA GLU A 100 -9.35 12.71 43.45
C GLU A 100 -8.53 12.04 42.37
N ASP A 101 -9.07 11.00 41.70
CA ASP A 101 -8.36 10.19 40.74
C ASP A 101 -8.44 10.74 39.29
N ILE A 102 -9.30 11.72 39.03
CA ILE A 102 -9.39 12.37 37.72
C ILE A 102 -8.52 13.63 37.68
N THR A 103 -7.54 13.64 36.80
CA THR A 103 -6.60 14.74 36.54
C THR A 103 -6.80 15.34 35.15
N GLU A 104 -6.13 16.45 34.83
CA GLU A 104 -6.15 17.00 33.47
C GLU A 104 -5.56 16.01 32.43
N GLU A 105 -4.59 15.18 32.83
CA GLU A 105 -3.87 14.25 31.96
C GLU A 105 -4.72 12.99 31.63
N ASN A 106 -5.49 12.47 32.59
CA ASN A 106 -6.27 11.24 32.40
C ASN A 106 -7.76 11.48 32.09
N LEU A 107 -8.22 12.74 32.10
CA LEU A 107 -9.63 13.05 31.87
C LEU A 107 -10.16 12.53 30.53
N GLU A 108 -9.39 12.59 29.46
CA GLU A 108 -9.82 12.11 28.15
C GLU A 108 -9.99 10.58 28.15
N LEU A 109 -9.12 9.88 28.83
CA LEU A 109 -9.22 8.42 29.01
C LEU A 109 -10.48 8.07 29.82
N TRP A 110 -10.68 8.75 30.97
CA TRP A 110 -11.86 8.56 31.79
C TRP A 110 -13.17 8.80 31.02
N ILE A 111 -13.24 9.87 30.20
CA ILE A 111 -14.39 10.15 29.34
C ILE A 111 -14.63 9.01 28.35
N SER A 112 -13.57 8.48 27.75
CA SER A 112 -13.68 7.36 26.80
C SER A 112 -14.23 6.09 27.45
N GLU A 113 -13.79 5.77 28.65
CA GLU A 113 -14.29 4.63 29.43
C GLU A 113 -15.75 4.82 29.83
N TYR A 114 -16.11 6.03 30.30
CA TYR A 114 -17.50 6.39 30.59
C TYR A 114 -18.42 6.24 29.38
N GLU A 115 -17.96 6.65 28.20
CA GLU A 115 -18.70 6.49 26.94
C GLU A 115 -18.95 5.01 26.61
N VAL A 116 -17.95 4.15 26.83
CA VAL A 116 -18.05 2.70 26.58
C VAL A 116 -19.02 2.04 27.55
N ILE A 117 -18.87 2.30 28.87
CA ILE A 117 -19.72 1.70 29.92
C ILE A 117 -21.19 2.05 29.70
N ASN A 118 -21.46 3.29 29.34
CA ASN A 118 -22.83 3.81 29.22
C ASN A 118 -23.37 3.73 27.76
N ASN A 119 -22.60 3.21 26.83
CA ASN A 119 -22.96 3.15 25.41
C ASN A 119 -23.41 4.50 24.83
N VAL A 120 -22.72 5.57 25.20
CA VAL A 120 -22.97 6.95 24.76
C VAL A 120 -21.76 7.49 24.03
N SER A 121 -21.94 8.62 23.33
CA SER A 121 -20.82 9.44 22.88
C SER A 121 -21.09 10.88 23.25
N ILE A 122 -20.21 11.47 24.03
CA ILE A 122 -20.29 12.82 24.51
C ILE A 122 -19.23 13.71 23.88
N LYS A 123 -19.53 15.00 23.74
CA LYS A 123 -18.65 15.95 23.06
C LYS A 123 -18.42 17.17 23.92
N LEU A 124 -17.17 17.62 23.98
CA LEU A 124 -16.84 18.88 24.66
C LEU A 124 -17.57 20.03 23.98
N LYS A 125 -18.46 20.69 24.71
CA LYS A 125 -19.23 21.86 24.28
C LYS A 125 -18.46 23.15 24.49
N THR A 126 -17.87 23.28 25.66
CA THR A 126 -17.18 24.50 26.08
C THR A 126 -16.09 24.12 27.09
N LYS A 127 -14.89 24.62 26.88
CA LYS A 127 -13.80 24.65 27.86
C LYS A 127 -13.75 26.07 28.39
N LYS A 128 -13.91 26.28 29.69
CA LYS A 128 -13.69 27.59 30.29
C LYS A 128 -12.25 27.74 30.73
N ASN A 129 -11.72 28.93 30.63
CA ASN A 129 -10.39 29.24 31.11
C ASN A 129 -10.31 29.01 32.63
N PRO A 130 -9.14 28.66 33.18
CA PRO A 130 -8.90 28.57 34.61
C PRO A 130 -9.36 29.84 35.33
N THR A 131 -9.96 29.65 36.50
CA THR A 131 -10.41 30.72 37.39
C THR A 131 -9.74 30.58 38.75
N SER A 132 -9.96 31.54 39.67
CA SER A 132 -9.38 31.47 41.01
C SER A 132 -9.82 30.22 41.80
N GLY A 133 -10.87 29.51 41.36
CA GLY A 133 -11.38 28.32 42.03
C GLY A 133 -11.10 27.00 41.29
N TYR A 134 -10.81 27.03 40.00
CA TYR A 134 -10.69 25.83 39.18
C TYR A 134 -9.56 25.90 38.18
N VAL A 135 -8.79 24.79 38.06
CA VAL A 135 -7.78 24.58 37.01
C VAL A 135 -8.46 24.30 35.68
N LEU A 136 -9.56 23.51 35.71
CA LEU A 136 -10.27 23.09 34.54
C LEU A 136 -11.79 23.12 34.79
N GLN A 137 -12.55 23.59 33.81
CA GLN A 137 -14.01 23.50 33.79
C GLN A 137 -14.51 23.17 32.39
N ASN A 138 -14.87 21.91 32.17
CA ASN A 138 -15.32 21.38 30.90
C ASN A 138 -16.81 21.07 30.92
N TYR A 139 -17.51 21.45 29.85
CA TYR A 139 -18.94 21.18 29.65
C TYR A 139 -19.08 20.20 28.49
N TYR A 140 -19.62 19.02 28.77
CA TYR A 140 -19.89 17.99 27.79
C TYR A 140 -21.39 17.88 27.49
N ARG A 141 -21.71 17.42 26.30
CA ARG A 141 -23.09 17.15 25.85
C ARG A 141 -23.13 15.89 25.01
N CYS A 142 -24.30 15.25 24.90
CA CYS A 142 -24.49 14.14 23.98
C CYS A 142 -24.21 14.55 22.53
N GLN A 143 -23.64 13.65 21.75
CA GLN A 143 -23.42 13.85 20.32
C GLN A 143 -24.71 14.11 19.51
N HIS A 144 -25.88 13.73 20.04
CA HIS A 144 -27.19 14.04 19.47
C HIS A 144 -27.73 15.42 19.85
N ASN A 145 -26.90 16.26 20.47
CA ASN A 145 -27.12 17.67 20.69
C ASN A 145 -26.09 18.48 19.91
N THR A 146 -26.16 18.46 18.59
CA THR A 146 -25.32 19.28 17.73
C THR A 146 -25.88 20.71 17.70
N ARG A 147 -25.01 21.73 17.80
CA ARG A 147 -25.44 23.13 17.65
C ARG A 147 -26.22 23.29 16.35
N ASN A 148 -27.39 23.97 16.40
CA ASN A 148 -28.02 24.48 15.19
C ASN A 148 -27.03 25.44 14.52
N TRP A 149 -26.44 25.02 13.45
CA TRP A 149 -25.50 25.82 12.69
C TRP A 149 -26.33 26.90 11.98
N SER A 150 -26.14 28.14 12.37
CA SER A 150 -26.72 29.27 11.64
C SER A 150 -26.01 29.30 10.28
N PRO A 151 -26.76 29.37 9.15
CA PRO A 151 -26.13 29.49 7.84
C PRO A 151 -25.19 30.69 7.85
N SER A 152 -24.01 30.53 7.26
CA SER A 152 -23.09 31.64 7.05
C SER A 152 -23.82 32.77 6.36
N LYS A 153 -23.60 34.01 6.82
CA LYS A 153 -24.17 35.22 6.16
C LYS A 153 -23.56 35.45 4.76
N ASP A 154 -22.61 34.62 4.36
CA ASP A 154 -21.96 34.64 3.05
C ASP A 154 -22.75 33.77 2.06
N PRO A 155 -23.45 34.40 1.06
CA PRO A 155 -24.27 33.67 0.08
C PRO A 155 -23.47 32.73 -0.83
N GLN A 156 -22.15 32.90 -0.93
CA GLN A 156 -21.29 32.06 -1.78
C GLN A 156 -20.79 30.79 -1.09
N LYS A 157 -20.88 30.69 0.23
CA LYS A 157 -20.61 29.43 0.95
C LYS A 157 -21.84 28.53 0.94
N LYS A 158 -22.08 27.83 -0.17
CA LYS A 158 -23.01 26.69 -0.19
C LYS A 158 -22.50 25.62 0.78
N LEU A 159 -23.09 25.58 1.96
CA LEU A 159 -22.87 24.54 2.93
C LEU A 159 -23.35 23.22 2.34
N HIS A 160 -22.41 22.30 2.12
CA HIS A 160 -22.71 20.88 2.01
C HIS A 160 -23.22 20.39 3.37
N ILE A 161 -24.50 20.60 3.63
CA ILE A 161 -25.16 20.04 4.81
C ILE A 161 -25.22 18.53 4.56
N ASN A 162 -24.37 17.80 5.28
CA ASN A 162 -24.41 16.34 5.24
C ASN A 162 -25.81 15.90 5.74
N PRO A 163 -26.65 15.27 4.91
CA PRO A 163 -27.99 14.83 5.32
C PRO A 163 -27.98 13.96 6.58
N SER A 164 -26.93 13.17 6.78
CA SER A 164 -26.74 12.35 7.98
C SER A 164 -26.54 13.18 9.26
N ALA A 165 -26.04 14.41 9.20
CA ALA A 165 -25.90 15.26 10.37
C ALA A 165 -27.25 15.78 10.89
N ARG A 166 -28.25 15.92 10.02
CA ARG A 166 -29.61 16.32 10.41
C ARG A 166 -30.37 15.22 11.15
N VAL A 167 -30.18 13.97 10.76
CA VAL A 167 -30.83 12.82 11.40
C VAL A 167 -30.26 12.55 12.79
N LYS A 168 -29.02 12.91 13.04
CA LYS A 168 -28.33 12.70 14.32
C LYS A 168 -28.78 13.69 15.41
N ASN A 169 -29.21 14.89 15.07
CA ASN A 169 -29.53 15.93 16.04
C ASN A 169 -30.96 15.79 16.56
N THR A 170 -31.10 15.35 17.82
CA THR A 170 -32.38 15.26 18.54
C THR A 170 -32.55 16.35 19.61
N ASN A 171 -31.58 17.29 19.72
CA ASN A 171 -31.47 18.23 20.84
C ASN A 171 -31.45 17.51 22.20
N CYS A 172 -30.69 16.41 22.29
CA CYS A 172 -30.60 15.58 23.48
C CYS A 172 -30.25 16.43 24.71
N PRO A 173 -31.02 16.32 25.82
CA PRO A 173 -30.83 17.15 27.00
C PRO A 173 -29.62 16.76 27.86
N PHE A 174 -29.02 15.57 27.65
CA PHE A 174 -27.87 15.11 28.43
C PHE A 174 -26.76 16.16 28.47
N GLN A 175 -26.26 16.39 29.69
CA GLN A 175 -25.05 17.20 29.90
C GLN A 175 -24.23 16.67 31.09
N MET A 176 -22.92 16.89 31.03
CA MET A 176 -21.98 16.60 32.10
C MET A 176 -21.02 17.80 32.25
N ILE A 177 -20.79 18.21 33.47
CA ILE A 177 -19.84 19.26 33.83
C ILE A 177 -18.74 18.64 34.68
N VAL A 178 -17.51 18.79 34.25
CA VAL A 178 -16.31 18.36 34.95
C VAL A 178 -15.56 19.57 35.42
N LYS A 179 -15.28 19.68 36.73
CA LYS A 179 -14.53 20.78 37.33
C LYS A 179 -13.40 20.18 38.16
N LEU A 180 -12.19 20.59 37.91
CA LEU A 180 -10.99 20.23 38.70
C LEU A 180 -10.53 21.46 39.47
N ASP A 181 -10.45 21.37 40.78
CA ASP A 181 -9.95 22.45 41.62
C ASP A 181 -8.42 22.45 41.74
N HIS A 182 -7.87 23.50 42.35
CA HIS A 182 -6.41 23.61 42.55
C HIS A 182 -5.85 22.64 43.61
N LYS A 183 -6.71 21.90 44.32
CA LYS A 183 -6.33 20.90 45.31
C LYS A 183 -6.32 19.48 44.77
N GLY A 184 -6.66 19.32 43.48
CA GLY A 184 -6.73 18.03 42.79
C GLY A 184 -8.09 17.32 42.94
N CYS A 185 -9.10 17.95 43.58
CA CYS A 185 -10.42 17.38 43.66
C CYS A 185 -11.23 17.67 42.40
N CYS A 186 -11.70 16.63 41.75
CA CYS A 186 -12.56 16.69 40.57
C CYS A 186 -14.04 16.54 40.99
N SER A 187 -14.90 17.45 40.55
CA SER A 187 -16.34 17.34 40.68
C SER A 187 -17.01 17.06 39.36
N LEU A 188 -17.92 16.09 39.34
CA LEU A 188 -18.72 15.67 38.22
C LEU A 188 -20.18 16.00 38.51
N ASP A 189 -20.77 16.88 37.73
CA ASP A 189 -22.20 17.17 37.71
C ASP A 189 -22.81 16.50 36.47
N ILE A 190 -23.63 15.45 36.65
CA ILE A 190 -24.20 14.66 35.56
C ILE A 190 -25.71 14.85 35.55
N GLU A 191 -26.25 15.33 34.44
CA GLU A 191 -27.68 15.33 34.13
C GLU A 191 -27.93 14.29 33.05
N TRP A 192 -28.39 13.13 33.47
CA TRP A 192 -28.66 11.97 32.63
C TRP A 192 -30.09 11.98 32.16
N GLU A 193 -30.28 12.45 30.92
CA GLU A 193 -31.54 12.38 30.23
C GLU A 193 -31.27 12.28 28.75
N HIS A 194 -31.73 11.20 28.12
CA HIS A 194 -31.59 11.01 26.69
C HIS A 194 -32.96 10.88 26.02
N ASN A 195 -33.18 11.64 24.94
CA ASN A 195 -34.42 11.59 24.15
C ASN A 195 -34.26 10.70 22.88
N HIS A 196 -33.27 9.84 22.89
CA HIS A 196 -32.99 8.86 21.86
C HIS A 196 -32.56 7.54 22.51
N SER A 197 -32.67 6.45 21.77
CA SER A 197 -32.22 5.13 22.27
C SER A 197 -30.69 5.07 22.40
N LEU A 198 -30.19 4.40 23.45
CA LEU A 198 -28.77 4.12 23.67
C LEU A 198 -28.41 2.66 23.39
N GLU A 199 -29.36 1.74 23.48
CA GLU A 199 -29.14 0.29 23.47
C GLU A 199 -29.45 -0.39 22.14
N THR A 200 -29.98 0.34 21.16
CA THR A 200 -30.30 -0.23 19.84
C THR A 200 -29.07 -0.32 18.94
N LEU A 201 -29.09 -1.29 18.02
CA LEU A 201 -28.07 -1.40 16.97
C LEU A 201 -27.96 -0.12 16.12
N GLU A 202 -29.07 0.62 15.99
CA GLU A 202 -29.08 1.92 15.30
C GLU A 202 -28.30 2.98 16.08
N ALA A 203 -28.47 3.04 17.41
CA ALA A 203 -27.71 3.94 18.28
C ALA A 203 -26.21 3.63 18.24
N SER A 204 -25.82 2.37 18.24
CA SER A 204 -24.42 1.91 18.13
C SER A 204 -23.72 2.38 16.85
N ASN A 205 -24.47 2.71 15.82
CA ASN A 205 -23.93 3.27 14.57
C ASN A 205 -23.38 4.69 14.71
N PHE A 206 -23.73 5.41 15.76
CA PHE A 206 -23.31 6.80 16.00
C PHE A 206 -22.17 6.92 17.01
N LEU A 207 -21.78 5.84 17.68
CA LEU A 207 -20.67 5.84 18.63
C LEU A 207 -19.36 6.17 17.91
N ASP A 208 -18.46 6.83 18.62
CA ASP A 208 -17.09 7.06 18.14
C ASP A 208 -16.24 5.80 18.33
N LEU A 209 -15.12 5.74 17.64
CA LEU A 209 -14.18 4.64 17.77
C LEU A 209 -13.49 4.73 19.12
N THR A 210 -13.31 3.60 19.80
CA THR A 210 -12.50 3.56 21.01
C THR A 210 -11.02 3.79 20.68
N PRO A 211 -10.23 4.35 21.63
CA PRO A 211 -8.77 4.49 21.44
C PRO A 211 -8.11 3.14 21.13
N GLU A 212 -8.49 2.07 21.83
CA GLU A 212 -7.99 0.71 21.60
C GLU A 212 -8.26 0.22 20.17
N CYS A 213 -9.48 0.45 19.67
CA CYS A 213 -9.85 0.11 18.30
C CYS A 213 -8.99 0.87 17.29
N THR A 214 -8.75 2.16 17.54
CA THR A 214 -7.93 3.01 16.68
C THR A 214 -6.47 2.55 16.67
N GLU A 215 -5.89 2.30 17.84
CA GLU A 215 -4.51 1.82 17.99
C GLU A 215 -4.30 0.47 17.30
N ARG A 216 -5.25 -0.46 17.45
CA ARG A 216 -5.20 -1.76 16.79
C ARG A 216 -5.18 -1.62 15.27
N VAL A 217 -5.98 -0.72 14.70
CA VAL A 217 -5.97 -0.44 13.25
C VAL A 217 -4.65 0.19 12.82
N LEU A 218 -4.09 1.13 13.60
CA LEU A 218 -2.80 1.75 13.30
C LEU A 218 -1.65 0.72 13.31
N LYS A 219 -1.61 -0.20 14.28
CA LYS A 219 -0.64 -1.33 14.30
C LYS A 219 -0.73 -2.22 13.05
N MET A 220 -1.94 -2.42 12.52
CA MET A 220 -2.09 -3.14 11.24
C MET A 220 -1.45 -2.36 10.08
N TYR A 221 -1.56 -1.02 10.06
CA TYR A 221 -0.90 -0.21 9.04
C TYR A 221 0.62 -0.23 9.17
N GLU A 222 1.16 -0.20 10.38
CA GLU A 222 2.58 -0.40 10.65
C GLU A 222 3.10 -1.75 10.13
N SER A 223 2.26 -2.79 10.23
CA SER A 223 2.54 -4.12 9.67
C SER A 223 2.32 -4.20 8.15
N GLY A 224 2.03 -3.09 7.47
CA GLY A 224 1.92 -3.00 6.01
C GLY A 224 0.55 -3.39 5.43
N HIS A 225 -0.51 -3.43 6.25
CA HIS A 225 -1.86 -3.63 5.75
C HIS A 225 -2.39 -2.37 5.05
N THR A 226 -3.11 -2.56 3.94
CA THR A 226 -3.93 -1.53 3.32
C THR A 226 -5.27 -1.39 4.07
N PRO A 227 -6.07 -0.33 3.87
CA PRO A 227 -7.39 -0.20 4.48
C PRO A 227 -8.31 -1.41 4.25
N ALA A 228 -8.22 -2.01 3.06
CA ALA A 228 -9.02 -3.18 2.72
C ALA A 228 -8.55 -4.44 3.47
N THR A 229 -7.25 -4.71 3.47
CA THR A 229 -6.68 -5.89 4.16
C THR A 229 -6.72 -5.75 5.67
N ALA A 230 -6.50 -4.54 6.22
CA ALA A 230 -6.65 -4.26 7.64
C ALA A 230 -8.08 -4.54 8.11
N ARG A 231 -9.10 -4.07 7.36
CA ARG A 231 -10.49 -4.38 7.67
C ARG A 231 -10.79 -5.88 7.60
N GLN A 232 -10.26 -6.58 6.63
CA GLN A 232 -10.43 -8.02 6.48
C GLN A 232 -9.83 -8.78 7.66
N GLN A 233 -8.60 -8.45 8.03
CA GLN A 233 -7.90 -9.05 9.17
C GLN A 233 -8.60 -8.71 10.48
N TYR A 234 -9.01 -7.46 10.69
CA TYR A 234 -9.74 -7.01 11.86
C TYR A 234 -11.02 -7.83 12.09
N LEU A 235 -11.82 -8.02 11.03
CA LEU A 235 -13.07 -8.79 11.10
C LEU A 235 -12.82 -10.29 11.33
N LYS A 236 -11.72 -10.84 10.80
CA LYS A 236 -11.33 -12.22 11.04
C LYS A 236 -10.96 -12.44 12.51
N GLU A 237 -10.08 -11.61 13.06
CA GLU A 237 -9.68 -11.67 14.47
C GLU A 237 -10.87 -11.44 15.43
N LEU A 238 -11.78 -10.50 15.08
CA LEU A 238 -13.00 -10.29 15.82
C LEU A 238 -13.88 -11.54 15.83
N LYS A 239 -14.03 -12.23 14.70
CA LYS A 239 -14.80 -13.46 14.62
C LYS A 239 -14.19 -14.57 15.46
N GLU A 240 -12.87 -14.71 15.43
CA GLU A 240 -12.12 -15.68 16.24
C GLU A 240 -12.22 -15.41 17.75
N SER A 241 -12.43 -14.15 18.16
CA SER A 241 -12.61 -13.75 19.56
C SER A 241 -14.04 -13.84 20.08
N CYS A 242 -15.01 -14.24 19.24
CA CYS A 242 -16.41 -14.37 19.62
C CYS A 242 -16.77 -15.83 19.86
N ASN A 243 -17.65 -16.08 20.84
CA ASN A 243 -18.11 -17.43 21.19
C ASN A 243 -19.12 -17.98 20.16
N ASP A 244 -19.90 -17.08 19.54
CA ASP A 244 -20.92 -17.45 18.56
C ASP A 244 -21.11 -16.37 17.46
N ASP A 245 -21.84 -16.71 16.41
CA ASP A 245 -22.13 -15.79 15.31
C ASP A 245 -23.01 -14.60 15.75
N LEU A 246 -23.84 -14.74 16.76
CA LEU A 246 -24.69 -13.66 17.29
C LEU A 246 -23.84 -12.59 17.97
N GLU A 247 -22.90 -13.00 18.81
CA GLU A 247 -21.94 -12.11 19.45
C GLU A 247 -21.11 -11.37 18.40
N PHE A 248 -20.62 -12.10 17.38
CA PHE A 248 -19.89 -11.50 16.26
C PHE A 248 -20.72 -10.43 15.53
N HIS A 249 -21.98 -10.72 15.21
CA HIS A 249 -22.84 -9.76 14.52
C HIS A 249 -23.16 -8.53 15.39
N ARG A 250 -23.32 -8.69 16.68
CA ARG A 250 -23.49 -7.56 17.63
C ARG A 250 -22.26 -6.67 17.68
N LYS A 251 -21.09 -7.27 17.91
CA LYS A 251 -19.82 -6.51 17.93
C LYS A 251 -19.56 -5.81 16.59
N LYS A 252 -19.81 -6.51 15.47
CA LYS A 252 -19.66 -5.95 14.12
C LYS A 252 -20.58 -4.77 13.85
N ALA A 253 -21.78 -4.74 14.42
CA ALA A 253 -22.72 -3.63 14.27
C ALA A 253 -22.33 -2.42 15.14
N ASN A 254 -21.59 -2.63 16.22
CA ASN A 254 -21.14 -1.55 17.11
C ASN A 254 -19.97 -0.79 16.46
N ARG A 255 -20.19 0.49 16.14
CA ARG A 255 -19.18 1.34 15.52
C ARG A 255 -18.00 1.64 16.45
N ALA A 256 -18.19 1.67 17.76
CA ALA A 256 -17.11 1.89 18.71
C ALA A 256 -16.05 0.78 18.64
N VAL A 257 -16.50 -0.45 18.38
CA VAL A 257 -15.66 -1.65 18.31
C VAL A 257 -15.18 -1.94 16.88
N VAL A 258 -16.04 -1.71 15.88
CA VAL A 258 -15.70 -2.03 14.48
C VAL A 258 -15.81 -0.79 13.60
N PRO A 259 -14.67 -0.28 13.10
CA PRO A 259 -14.66 0.88 12.22
C PRO A 259 -15.42 0.59 10.93
N ARG A 260 -16.16 1.56 10.42
CA ARG A 260 -16.73 1.51 9.08
C ARG A 260 -15.60 1.57 8.03
N ARG A 261 -15.86 1.12 6.81
CA ARG A 261 -14.89 1.19 5.70
C ARG A 261 -14.24 2.58 5.56
N ARG A 262 -15.03 3.65 5.72
CA ARG A 262 -14.51 5.03 5.68
C ARG A 262 -13.52 5.34 6.80
N ASN A 263 -13.72 4.77 7.99
CA ASN A 263 -12.81 5.01 9.11
C ASN A 263 -11.44 4.36 8.87
N PHE A 264 -11.41 3.16 8.28
CA PHE A 264 -10.13 2.56 7.87
C PHE A 264 -9.38 3.46 6.87
N SER A 265 -10.05 3.94 5.81
CA SER A 265 -9.43 4.85 4.85
C SER A 265 -8.99 6.17 5.51
N TYR A 266 -9.81 6.74 6.39
CA TYR A 266 -9.48 7.97 7.10
C TYR A 266 -8.25 7.80 8.01
N LEU A 267 -8.23 6.75 8.84
CA LEU A 267 -7.11 6.45 9.74
C LEU A 267 -5.83 6.18 8.94
N TYR A 268 -5.93 5.52 7.78
CA TYR A 268 -4.80 5.31 6.89
C TYR A 268 -4.24 6.63 6.33
N THR A 269 -5.12 7.54 5.93
CA THR A 269 -4.71 8.88 5.49
C THR A 269 -4.04 9.68 6.61
N GLN A 270 -4.56 9.60 7.85
CA GLN A 270 -3.90 10.25 8.99
C GLN A 270 -2.53 9.62 9.28
N TYR A 271 -2.48 8.29 9.36
CA TYR A 271 -1.22 7.54 9.53
C TYR A 271 -0.17 7.95 8.47
N GLY A 272 -0.59 8.05 7.20
CA GLY A 272 0.28 8.50 6.13
C GLY A 272 0.77 9.95 6.32
N LYS A 273 -0.12 10.86 6.76
CA LYS A 273 0.26 12.25 7.05
C LYS A 273 1.25 12.36 8.21
N ASP A 274 1.01 11.64 9.28
CA ASP A 274 1.87 11.67 10.46
C ASP A 274 3.25 11.06 10.16
N ARG A 275 3.27 9.96 9.42
CA ARG A 275 4.50 9.26 9.08
C ARG A 275 5.28 9.91 7.93
N TYR A 276 4.59 10.37 6.90
CA TYR A 276 5.20 10.81 5.63
C TYR A 276 5.06 12.33 5.38
N GLY A 277 4.53 13.11 6.32
CA GLY A 277 4.44 14.56 6.21
C GLY A 277 3.31 15.09 5.32
N GLY A 278 2.38 14.25 4.87
CA GLY A 278 1.24 14.66 4.03
C GLY A 278 1.66 15.15 2.65
N GLN A 279 1.28 16.39 2.28
CA GLN A 279 1.54 16.98 0.97
C GLN A 279 2.23 18.36 1.09
N GLY A 280 2.79 18.85 -0.03
CA GLY A 280 3.39 20.19 -0.13
C GLY A 280 4.70 20.33 0.63
N VAL A 281 4.92 21.51 1.22
CA VAL A 281 6.21 21.87 1.87
C VAL A 281 6.61 20.89 2.97
N MET A 282 5.66 20.44 3.79
CA MET A 282 5.92 19.48 4.86
C MET A 282 6.39 18.12 4.34
N MET A 283 5.87 17.68 3.20
CA MET A 283 6.33 16.46 2.53
C MET A 283 7.81 16.59 2.10
N TYR A 284 8.20 17.72 1.52
CA TYR A 284 9.58 17.94 1.09
C TYR A 284 10.56 18.05 2.26
N GLN A 285 10.13 18.65 3.37
CA GLN A 285 10.93 18.69 4.60
C GLN A 285 11.14 17.27 5.14
N ARG A 286 10.06 16.50 5.20
CA ARG A 286 10.13 15.11 5.66
C ARG A 286 10.94 14.21 4.72
N LEU A 287 10.90 14.48 3.40
CA LEU A 287 11.77 13.80 2.42
C LEU A 287 13.25 14.04 2.71
N ALA A 288 13.63 15.28 2.95
CA ALA A 288 15.02 15.64 3.27
C ALA A 288 15.47 14.99 4.58
N GLU A 289 14.67 15.09 5.66
CA GLU A 289 14.94 14.45 6.95
C GLU A 289 15.09 12.92 6.80
N ARG A 290 14.21 12.30 6.00
CA ARG A 290 14.23 10.84 5.81
C ARG A 290 15.44 10.37 5.03
N LEU A 291 15.85 11.09 3.98
CA LEU A 291 17.08 10.82 3.23
C LEU A 291 18.34 10.97 4.10
N GLU A 292 18.39 12.01 4.92
CA GLU A 292 19.49 12.23 5.87
C GLU A 292 19.55 11.09 6.90
N GLN A 293 18.41 10.70 7.46
CA GLN A 293 18.34 9.58 8.40
C GLN A 293 18.75 8.26 7.74
N TYR A 294 18.24 7.99 6.53
CA TYR A 294 18.61 6.78 5.78
C TYR A 294 20.13 6.71 5.53
N SER A 295 20.74 7.82 5.15
CA SER A 295 22.20 7.89 4.93
C SER A 295 23.02 7.72 6.22
N LYS A 296 22.50 8.18 7.37
CA LYS A 296 23.12 7.93 8.68
C LYS A 296 23.04 6.46 9.09
N ASP A 297 21.87 5.83 8.87
CA ASP A 297 21.62 4.43 9.22
C ASP A 297 22.35 3.47 8.27
N ASN A 298 22.65 3.91 7.04
CA ASN A 298 23.30 3.14 5.99
C ASN A 298 24.50 3.92 5.40
N PRO A 299 25.67 3.93 6.06
CA PRO A 299 26.83 4.72 5.62
C PRO A 299 27.33 4.35 4.21
N ASP A 300 27.07 3.12 3.77
CA ASP A 300 27.42 2.67 2.42
C ASP A 300 26.42 3.11 1.35
N ALA A 301 25.25 3.62 1.71
CA ALA A 301 24.32 4.20 0.75
C ALA A 301 24.79 5.59 0.29
N THR A 302 24.36 5.98 -0.92
CA THR A 302 24.50 7.36 -1.37
C THR A 302 23.17 7.84 -1.91
N THR A 303 22.73 9.00 -1.41
CA THR A 303 21.48 9.62 -1.87
C THR A 303 21.70 11.09 -2.13
N HIS A 304 21.17 11.60 -3.24
CA HIS A 304 21.10 13.02 -3.52
C HIS A 304 19.66 13.40 -3.87
N HIS A 305 19.25 14.62 -3.54
CA HIS A 305 17.92 15.10 -3.90
C HIS A 305 17.91 16.59 -4.25
N GLN A 306 16.93 16.96 -5.05
CA GLN A 306 16.56 18.32 -5.38
C GLN A 306 15.06 18.48 -5.16
N VAL A 307 14.67 19.41 -4.31
CA VAL A 307 13.27 19.71 -4.05
C VAL A 307 12.70 20.54 -5.21
N TYR A 308 11.44 20.31 -5.54
CA TYR A 308 10.75 21.07 -6.58
C TYR A 308 10.74 22.56 -6.30
N GLY A 309 11.17 23.35 -7.26
CA GLY A 309 11.25 24.81 -7.20
C GLY A 309 10.75 25.50 -8.47
N GLY A 310 9.92 24.84 -9.27
CA GLY A 310 9.40 25.30 -10.57
C GLY A 310 9.90 24.47 -11.74
N GLU A 311 9.60 24.90 -12.96
CA GLU A 311 9.90 24.14 -14.18
C GLU A 311 11.40 23.91 -14.39
N ASP A 312 12.24 24.88 -14.04
CA ASP A 312 13.70 24.79 -14.18
C ASP A 312 14.37 24.05 -13.02
N LYS A 313 13.63 23.78 -11.94
CA LYS A 313 14.09 23.05 -10.75
C LYS A 313 13.14 21.91 -10.42
N PRO A 314 13.20 20.80 -11.19
CA PRO A 314 12.34 19.64 -10.99
C PRO A 314 12.60 18.94 -9.65
N LEU A 315 11.63 18.19 -9.15
CA LEU A 315 11.89 17.24 -8.07
C LEU A 315 12.74 16.09 -8.61
N LEU A 316 13.89 15.85 -7.98
CA LEU A 316 14.79 14.74 -8.31
C LEU A 316 15.26 14.07 -7.02
N VAL A 317 15.27 12.74 -7.02
CA VAL A 317 15.88 11.93 -5.95
C VAL A 317 16.69 10.81 -6.58
N ALA A 318 17.99 10.81 -6.37
CA ALA A 318 18.90 9.76 -6.82
C ALA A 318 19.31 8.88 -5.64
N ILE A 319 19.24 7.58 -5.81
CA ILE A 319 19.45 6.59 -4.74
C ILE A 319 20.35 5.47 -5.24
N VAL A 320 21.42 5.21 -4.48
CA VAL A 320 22.26 4.03 -4.63
C VAL A 320 22.39 3.36 -3.25
N THR A 321 21.70 2.24 -3.07
CA THR A 321 21.67 1.50 -1.81
C THR A 321 22.97 0.69 -1.61
N PRO A 322 23.26 0.17 -0.41
CA PRO A 322 24.43 -0.69 -0.19
C PRO A 322 24.47 -1.90 -1.12
N LEU A 323 23.32 -2.55 -1.37
CA LEU A 323 23.23 -3.67 -2.30
C LEU A 323 23.57 -3.22 -3.74
N MET A 324 23.02 -2.09 -4.19
CA MET A 324 23.27 -1.54 -5.52
C MET A 324 24.77 -1.24 -5.73
N LYS A 325 25.44 -0.65 -4.74
CA LYS A 325 26.91 -0.47 -4.80
C LYS A 325 27.67 -1.79 -4.94
N ARG A 326 27.26 -2.81 -4.22
CA ARG A 326 27.87 -4.14 -4.37
C ARG A 326 27.62 -4.74 -5.76
N VAL A 327 26.43 -4.56 -6.32
CA VAL A 327 26.12 -4.99 -7.69
C VAL A 327 27.03 -4.28 -8.70
N HIS A 328 27.24 -2.96 -8.54
CA HIS A 328 28.20 -2.24 -9.37
C HIS A 328 29.62 -2.78 -9.28
N ASN A 329 30.08 -3.13 -8.10
CA ASN A 329 31.47 -3.50 -7.86
C ASN A 329 31.76 -4.98 -8.19
N GLU A 330 30.82 -5.88 -7.88
CA GLU A 330 31.07 -7.33 -7.87
C GLU A 330 30.42 -8.07 -9.06
N VAL A 331 29.38 -7.49 -9.69
CA VAL A 331 28.64 -8.17 -10.76
C VAL A 331 29.19 -7.78 -12.12
N GLN A 332 29.87 -8.72 -12.78
CA GLN A 332 30.50 -8.52 -14.09
C GLN A 332 29.51 -8.00 -15.15
N GLN A 333 28.27 -8.47 -15.13
CA GLN A 333 27.26 -8.06 -16.10
C GLN A 333 26.94 -6.55 -16.04
N SER A 334 27.23 -5.87 -14.92
CA SER A 334 27.02 -4.43 -14.78
C SER A 334 27.85 -3.59 -15.75
N VAL A 335 29.05 -4.06 -16.14
CA VAL A 335 29.87 -3.38 -17.17
C VAL A 335 29.40 -3.72 -18.58
N GLU A 336 28.83 -4.90 -18.77
CA GLU A 336 28.46 -5.40 -20.08
C GLU A 336 27.21 -4.72 -20.61
N MET A 337 26.11 -4.82 -19.84
CA MET A 337 24.81 -4.34 -20.26
C MET A 337 23.93 -3.91 -19.10
N VAL A 338 23.35 -2.74 -19.23
CA VAL A 338 22.38 -2.18 -18.30
C VAL A 338 21.06 -1.93 -19.03
N PHE A 339 19.97 -2.22 -18.34
CA PHE A 339 18.60 -1.96 -18.79
C PHE A 339 18.09 -0.74 -18.04
N VAL A 340 17.55 0.22 -18.78
CA VAL A 340 16.92 1.42 -18.22
C VAL A 340 15.49 1.48 -18.71
N ASP A 341 14.60 1.81 -17.82
CA ASP A 341 13.19 2.03 -18.12
C ASP A 341 12.55 2.86 -17.01
N ALA A 342 11.45 3.50 -17.35
CA ALA A 342 10.69 4.34 -16.46
C ALA A 342 9.33 3.72 -16.12
N THR A 343 8.92 3.87 -14.87
CA THR A 343 7.56 3.53 -14.48
C THR A 343 6.88 4.69 -13.76
N SER A 344 5.58 4.78 -13.95
CA SER A 344 4.72 5.77 -13.31
C SER A 344 3.60 5.07 -12.55
N ASN A 345 2.73 5.84 -11.92
CA ASN A 345 1.63 5.32 -11.10
C ASN A 345 2.11 4.49 -9.89
N THR A 346 3.23 4.87 -9.31
CA THR A 346 3.82 4.25 -8.12
C THR A 346 3.44 4.96 -6.82
N GLU A 347 2.97 6.21 -6.91
CA GLU A 347 2.57 7.06 -5.78
C GLU A 347 1.47 8.05 -6.24
N GLU A 348 0.99 8.91 -5.31
CA GLU A 348 -0.18 9.77 -5.52
C GLU A 348 0.05 10.93 -6.53
N HIS A 349 1.29 11.40 -6.71
CA HIS A 349 1.64 12.52 -7.58
C HIS A 349 2.09 12.09 -8.97
N ASN A 350 2.10 10.77 -9.23
CA ASN A 350 2.50 10.17 -10.51
C ASN A 350 3.93 10.52 -10.94
N LEU A 351 4.86 10.59 -9.97
CA LEU A 351 6.28 10.75 -10.24
C LEU A 351 6.80 9.60 -11.12
N LYS A 352 7.86 9.88 -11.86
CA LYS A 352 8.54 8.90 -12.70
C LYS A 352 9.64 8.24 -11.91
N VAL A 353 9.62 6.92 -11.85
CA VAL A 353 10.66 6.11 -11.20
C VAL A 353 11.43 5.38 -12.28
N PHE A 354 12.67 5.79 -12.47
CA PHE A 354 13.64 5.11 -13.33
C PHE A 354 14.42 4.12 -12.50
N VAL A 355 14.53 2.89 -12.98
CA VAL A 355 15.35 1.85 -12.37
C VAL A 355 16.35 1.39 -13.39
N MET A 356 17.63 1.53 -13.07
CA MET A 356 18.69 0.88 -13.82
C MET A 356 18.95 -0.49 -13.22
N CYS A 357 19.03 -1.51 -14.06
CA CYS A 357 19.31 -2.86 -13.61
C CYS A 357 20.22 -3.60 -14.60
N THR A 358 20.90 -4.63 -14.12
CA THR A 358 21.67 -5.55 -14.94
C THR A 358 21.10 -6.96 -14.85
N HIS A 359 21.34 -7.78 -15.87
CA HIS A 359 20.96 -9.17 -15.87
C HIS A 359 21.90 -10.01 -14.99
N ASN A 360 21.34 -11.03 -14.36
CA ASN A 360 22.08 -12.00 -13.58
C ASN A 360 21.32 -13.34 -13.58
N VAL A 361 21.94 -14.40 -13.09
CA VAL A 361 21.27 -15.71 -12.90
C VAL A 361 20.08 -15.62 -11.96
N SER A 362 20.09 -14.67 -11.02
CA SER A 362 18.97 -14.36 -10.14
C SER A 362 17.83 -13.57 -10.82
N GLY A 363 18.00 -13.17 -12.07
CA GLY A 363 17.13 -12.25 -12.80
C GLY A 363 17.71 -10.83 -12.86
N ALA A 364 16.86 -9.81 -12.83
CA ALA A 364 17.31 -8.43 -12.77
C ALA A 364 17.88 -8.08 -11.39
N LEU A 365 19.04 -7.44 -11.34
CA LEU A 365 19.59 -6.84 -10.13
C LEU A 365 19.62 -5.31 -10.27
N PRO A 366 19.10 -4.56 -9.30
CA PRO A 366 19.08 -3.11 -9.38
C PRO A 366 20.49 -2.53 -9.21
N LEU A 367 20.80 -1.51 -9.97
CA LEU A 367 22.04 -0.74 -9.92
C LEU A 367 21.83 0.62 -9.24
N ASP A 368 20.71 1.27 -9.54
CA ASP A 368 20.35 2.56 -8.99
C ASP A 368 18.88 2.89 -9.25
N ILE A 369 18.41 3.97 -8.62
CA ILE A 369 17.05 4.48 -8.78
C ILE A 369 17.09 5.99 -8.91
N LEU A 370 16.34 6.52 -9.87
CA LEU A 370 16.07 7.95 -10.01
C LEU A 370 14.56 8.19 -9.96
N ILE A 371 14.12 9.07 -9.05
CA ILE A 371 12.76 9.59 -9.03
C ILE A 371 12.78 10.99 -9.64
N ALA A 372 11.91 11.26 -10.60
CA ALA A 372 11.81 12.53 -11.29
C ALA A 372 10.36 13.02 -11.39
N SER A 373 10.15 14.33 -11.38
CA SER A 373 8.82 14.93 -11.54
C SER A 373 8.24 14.75 -12.94
N ASP A 374 9.07 14.64 -13.94
CA ASP A 374 8.68 14.52 -15.35
C ASP A 374 9.77 13.82 -16.19
N GLU A 375 9.47 13.57 -17.48
CA GLU A 375 10.35 12.89 -18.43
C GLU A 375 10.97 13.85 -19.46
N ARG A 376 11.01 15.17 -19.20
CA ARG A 376 11.65 16.13 -20.11
C ARG A 376 13.16 15.88 -20.18
N GLU A 377 13.74 16.05 -21.35
CA GLU A 377 15.18 15.84 -21.57
C GLU A 377 16.05 16.64 -20.58
N SER A 378 15.66 17.91 -20.29
CA SER A 378 16.37 18.76 -19.34
C SER A 378 16.30 18.21 -17.91
N THR A 379 15.16 17.70 -17.50
CA THR A 379 14.94 17.05 -16.19
C THR A 379 15.77 15.77 -16.07
N LEU A 380 15.72 14.93 -17.11
CA LEU A 380 16.44 13.66 -17.13
C LEU A 380 17.97 13.86 -17.17
N LYS A 381 18.47 14.86 -17.89
CA LYS A 381 19.90 15.22 -17.87
C LYS A 381 20.38 15.62 -16.47
N GLN A 382 19.59 16.45 -15.76
CA GLN A 382 19.89 16.81 -14.36
C GLN A 382 19.84 15.58 -13.47
N GLY A 383 18.80 14.73 -13.62
CA GLY A 383 18.60 13.54 -12.83
C GLY A 383 19.71 12.50 -13.00
N PHE A 384 20.05 12.14 -14.23
CA PHE A 384 21.15 11.18 -14.49
C PHE A 384 22.52 11.75 -14.13
N LYS A 385 22.75 13.06 -14.24
CA LYS A 385 23.97 13.68 -13.72
C LYS A 385 24.06 13.56 -12.20
N MET A 386 22.95 13.82 -11.49
CA MET A 386 22.87 13.62 -10.05
C MET A 386 23.08 12.14 -9.68
N LEU A 387 22.48 11.22 -10.43
CA LEU A 387 22.63 9.79 -10.22
C LEU A 387 24.09 9.36 -10.43
N CYS A 388 24.75 9.80 -11.49
CA CYS A 388 26.16 9.54 -11.75
C CYS A 388 27.05 9.99 -10.58
N SER A 389 26.74 11.12 -9.93
CA SER A 389 27.47 11.57 -8.75
C SER A 389 27.28 10.67 -7.52
N CYS A 390 26.19 9.88 -7.45
CA CYS A 390 25.93 8.91 -6.39
C CYS A 390 26.67 7.58 -6.58
N LEU A 391 27.08 7.27 -7.81
CA LEU A 391 27.72 5.99 -8.12
C LEU A 391 29.12 5.88 -7.49
N PRO A 392 29.58 4.68 -7.11
CA PRO A 392 30.94 4.48 -6.66
C PRO A 392 31.94 4.78 -7.79
N GLU A 393 33.16 5.22 -7.44
CA GLU A 393 34.21 5.56 -8.40
C GLU A 393 34.50 4.43 -9.39
N TYR A 394 34.48 3.19 -8.88
CA TYR A 394 34.73 1.98 -9.66
C TYR A 394 33.44 1.30 -10.12
N ALA A 395 32.36 2.07 -10.30
CA ALA A 395 31.09 1.54 -10.81
C ALA A 395 31.26 0.76 -12.13
N PHE A 396 30.25 -0.04 -12.45
CA PHE A 396 30.24 -0.88 -13.65
C PHE A 396 31.45 -1.83 -13.71
N ASN A 397 31.65 -2.59 -12.63
CA ASN A 397 32.73 -3.57 -12.49
C ASN A 397 34.10 -3.01 -12.84
N GLY A 398 34.45 -1.85 -12.28
CA GLY A 398 35.74 -1.21 -12.46
C GLY A 398 35.89 -0.33 -13.71
N ARG A 399 34.87 -0.22 -14.59
CA ARG A 399 34.94 0.69 -15.75
C ARG A 399 34.87 2.17 -15.37
N GLY A 400 34.30 2.45 -14.21
CA GLY A 400 34.19 3.80 -13.65
C GLY A 400 32.86 4.49 -13.97
N LYS A 401 32.38 5.26 -13.01
CA LYS A 401 31.09 5.96 -13.11
C LYS A 401 30.97 6.91 -14.29
N GLU A 402 32.05 7.56 -14.68
CA GLU A 402 32.07 8.52 -15.81
C GLU A 402 32.00 7.82 -17.17
N ASN A 403 32.55 6.61 -17.29
CA ASN A 403 32.55 5.86 -18.53
C ASN A 403 31.22 5.11 -18.78
N GLY A 404 30.49 4.82 -17.71
CA GLY A 404 29.24 4.07 -17.78
C GLY A 404 29.40 2.61 -18.21
N PRO A 405 28.30 1.87 -18.47
CA PRO A 405 28.34 0.50 -18.99
C PRO A 405 28.71 0.51 -20.48
N LYS A 406 29.08 -0.68 -21.04
CA LYS A 406 29.34 -0.79 -22.50
C LYS A 406 28.07 -0.61 -23.31
N VAL A 407 26.98 -1.21 -22.87
CA VAL A 407 25.68 -1.19 -23.55
C VAL A 407 24.60 -0.73 -22.57
N ILE A 408 23.72 0.15 -23.05
CA ILE A 408 22.48 0.53 -22.37
C ILE A 408 21.31 0.17 -23.29
N LEU A 409 20.40 -0.66 -22.82
CA LEU A 409 19.16 -0.99 -23.53
C LEU A 409 18.00 -0.19 -22.95
N THR A 410 17.30 0.55 -23.80
CA THR A 410 16.17 1.39 -23.42
C THR A 410 14.97 1.18 -24.33
N ASP A 411 13.87 1.80 -23.96
CA ASP A 411 12.75 2.04 -24.86
C ASP A 411 13.11 3.14 -25.87
N ASN A 412 12.22 3.38 -26.84
CA ASN A 412 12.43 4.43 -27.83
C ASN A 412 11.93 5.81 -27.34
N CYS A 413 12.26 6.18 -26.09
CA CYS A 413 12.05 7.53 -25.57
C CYS A 413 13.27 8.41 -25.96
N LYS A 414 13.06 9.37 -26.85
CA LYS A 414 14.13 10.22 -27.36
C LYS A 414 14.78 11.06 -26.25
N GLU A 415 13.98 11.61 -25.37
CA GLU A 415 14.38 12.45 -24.25
C GLU A 415 15.29 11.68 -23.28
N GLU A 416 14.93 10.44 -22.97
CA GLU A 416 15.72 9.53 -22.12
C GLU A 416 17.05 9.17 -22.81
N ARG A 417 17.00 8.75 -24.07
CA ARG A 417 18.21 8.37 -24.85
C ARG A 417 19.19 9.53 -24.97
N ASN A 418 18.71 10.75 -25.27
CA ASN A 418 19.54 11.94 -25.33
C ASN A 418 20.18 12.27 -23.99
N ALA A 419 19.41 12.16 -22.91
CA ALA A 419 19.92 12.38 -21.55
C ALA A 419 21.00 11.35 -21.18
N LEU A 420 20.76 10.06 -21.39
CA LEU A 420 21.72 8.99 -21.13
C LEU A 420 23.00 9.17 -21.98
N LYS A 421 22.88 9.49 -23.27
CA LYS A 421 24.02 9.73 -24.16
C LYS A 421 24.86 10.91 -23.72
N SER A 422 24.25 11.93 -23.13
CA SER A 422 24.99 13.11 -22.64
C SER A 422 25.81 12.80 -21.39
N ILE A 423 25.40 11.81 -20.57
CA ILE A 423 26.11 11.41 -19.36
C ILE A 423 27.16 10.34 -19.66
N TRP A 424 26.79 9.32 -20.46
CA TRP A 424 27.68 8.22 -20.83
C TRP A 424 27.90 8.15 -22.33
N PRO A 425 28.69 9.08 -22.92
CA PRO A 425 28.91 9.14 -24.36
C PRO A 425 29.66 7.91 -24.93
N LEU A 426 30.37 7.17 -24.06
CA LEU A 426 31.09 5.93 -24.44
C LEU A 426 30.21 4.68 -24.40
N SER A 427 28.97 4.79 -23.97
CA SER A 427 28.01 3.68 -23.96
C SER A 427 27.30 3.59 -25.31
N THR A 428 27.10 2.36 -25.81
CA THR A 428 26.25 2.08 -26.96
C THR A 428 24.81 2.00 -26.51
N LEU A 429 23.94 2.87 -27.05
CA LEU A 429 22.51 2.86 -26.75
C LEU A 429 21.77 1.96 -27.73
N LEU A 430 21.15 0.90 -27.22
CA LEU A 430 20.33 -0.02 -27.97
C LEU A 430 18.85 0.16 -27.65
N LEU A 431 18.02 -0.10 -28.66
CA LEU A 431 16.55 -0.12 -28.51
C LEU A 431 16.05 -1.54 -28.27
N CYS A 432 15.07 -1.65 -27.40
CA CYS A 432 14.32 -2.88 -27.19
C CYS A 432 13.64 -3.32 -28.50
N THR A 433 13.95 -4.51 -29.02
CA THR A 433 13.36 -5.01 -30.28
C THR A 433 11.84 -5.15 -30.20
N PHE A 434 11.31 -5.50 -29.03
CA PHE A 434 9.87 -5.58 -28.81
C PHE A 434 9.21 -4.19 -28.95
N HIS A 435 9.76 -3.17 -28.30
CA HIS A 435 9.24 -1.81 -28.37
C HIS A 435 9.38 -1.19 -29.78
N MET A 436 10.42 -1.55 -30.51
CA MET A 436 10.54 -1.18 -31.92
C MET A 436 9.40 -1.74 -32.77
N LEU A 437 9.12 -3.04 -32.63
CA LEU A 437 8.00 -3.66 -33.35
C LEU A 437 6.66 -3.09 -32.93
N GLN A 438 6.48 -2.86 -31.63
CA GLN A 438 5.25 -2.27 -31.08
C GLN A 438 5.05 -0.83 -31.58
N GLN A 439 6.13 -0.04 -31.68
CA GLN A 439 6.08 1.32 -32.22
C GLN A 439 5.68 1.33 -33.68
N LEU A 440 6.31 0.50 -34.53
CA LEU A 440 5.92 0.37 -35.91
C LEU A 440 4.45 -0.09 -36.03
N TRP A 441 4.05 -1.09 -35.26
CA TRP A 441 2.69 -1.57 -35.25
C TRP A 441 1.68 -0.48 -34.88
N ARG A 442 1.95 0.31 -33.83
CA ARG A 442 1.12 1.47 -33.45
C ARG A 442 1.06 2.50 -34.57
N TRP A 443 2.22 2.84 -35.17
CA TRP A 443 2.29 3.79 -36.25
C TRP A 443 1.44 3.34 -37.46
N LEU A 444 1.49 2.07 -37.83
CA LEU A 444 0.69 1.50 -38.93
C LEU A 444 -0.83 1.56 -38.64
N HIS A 445 -1.23 1.62 -37.37
CA HIS A 445 -2.64 1.69 -36.97
C HIS A 445 -3.17 3.11 -36.76
N GLU A 446 -2.33 4.13 -36.76
CA GLU A 446 -2.78 5.51 -36.69
C GLU A 446 -3.47 5.92 -38.00
N SER A 447 -4.73 6.36 -37.90
CA SER A 447 -5.57 6.71 -39.05
C SER A 447 -4.95 7.80 -39.94
N LYS A 448 -4.17 8.73 -39.36
CA LYS A 448 -3.47 9.79 -40.08
C LYS A 448 -2.41 9.27 -41.09
N ASN A 449 -1.92 8.04 -40.90
CA ASN A 449 -0.86 7.45 -41.71
C ASN A 449 -1.39 6.67 -42.95
N ASN A 450 -2.71 6.53 -43.08
CA ASN A 450 -3.42 5.94 -44.22
C ASN A 450 -2.87 4.59 -44.71
N VAL A 451 -2.53 3.68 -43.82
CA VAL A 451 -2.10 2.32 -44.15
C VAL A 451 -3.31 1.38 -44.11
N ASN A 452 -3.57 0.67 -45.21
CA ASN A 452 -4.66 -0.29 -45.27
C ASN A 452 -4.55 -1.38 -44.21
N LEU A 453 -5.67 -1.82 -43.68
CA LEU A 453 -5.69 -2.84 -42.62
C LEU A 453 -5.04 -4.16 -43.04
N ALA A 454 -5.25 -4.55 -44.32
CA ALA A 454 -4.70 -5.79 -44.86
C ALA A 454 -3.17 -5.76 -45.01
N ASP A 455 -2.57 -4.60 -45.26
CA ASP A 455 -1.13 -4.45 -45.55
C ASP A 455 -0.29 -4.39 -44.27
N ARG A 456 -0.87 -3.97 -43.16
CA ARG A 456 -0.16 -3.79 -41.86
C ARG A 456 0.60 -5.02 -41.37
N PRO A 457 0.01 -6.25 -41.33
CA PRO A 457 0.77 -7.44 -40.93
C PRO A 457 1.89 -7.78 -41.90
N PHE A 458 1.69 -7.54 -43.18
CA PHE A 458 2.69 -7.79 -44.21
C PHE A 458 3.91 -6.87 -44.06
N ILE A 459 3.70 -5.56 -43.96
CA ILE A 459 4.74 -4.56 -43.72
C ILE A 459 5.51 -4.87 -42.44
N LEU A 460 4.78 -5.22 -41.33
CA LEU A 460 5.43 -5.60 -40.10
C LEU A 460 6.30 -6.85 -40.23
N ASN A 461 5.88 -7.83 -41.03
CA ASN A 461 6.66 -9.05 -41.25
C ASN A 461 7.92 -8.78 -42.10
N LEU A 462 7.84 -7.93 -43.12
CA LEU A 462 9.03 -7.48 -43.88
C LEU A 462 10.02 -6.74 -42.96
N PHE A 463 9.52 -5.83 -42.12
CA PHE A 463 10.38 -5.15 -41.15
C PHE A 463 11.00 -6.12 -40.13
N LYS A 464 10.26 -7.14 -39.68
CA LYS A 464 10.80 -8.19 -38.81
C LYS A 464 11.95 -8.93 -39.48
N LYS A 465 11.85 -9.24 -40.75
CA LYS A 465 12.92 -9.90 -41.54
C LYS A 465 14.21 -9.08 -41.47
N SER A 466 14.11 -7.76 -41.63
CA SER A 466 15.26 -6.86 -41.52
C SER A 466 15.78 -6.77 -40.09
N LEU A 467 14.87 -6.58 -39.10
CA LEU A 467 15.23 -6.47 -37.67
C LEU A 467 16.06 -7.67 -37.19
N TYR A 468 15.67 -8.89 -37.60
CA TYR A 468 16.29 -10.15 -37.17
C TYR A 468 17.33 -10.69 -38.14
N ALA A 469 17.74 -9.91 -39.17
CA ALA A 469 18.80 -10.29 -40.10
C ALA A 469 20.10 -10.64 -39.34
N GLU A 470 20.75 -11.72 -39.72
CA GLU A 470 21.97 -12.16 -39.08
C GLU A 470 23.22 -11.40 -39.56
N THR A 471 23.20 -10.88 -40.79
CA THR A 471 24.32 -10.14 -41.39
C THR A 471 23.86 -8.76 -41.85
N GLU A 472 24.80 -7.82 -41.95
CA GLU A 472 24.52 -6.48 -42.48
C GLU A 472 24.00 -6.56 -43.92
N GLN A 473 24.55 -7.48 -44.72
CA GLN A 473 24.10 -7.67 -46.08
C GLN A 473 22.65 -8.17 -46.17
N GLU A 474 22.26 -9.09 -45.29
CA GLU A 474 20.87 -9.56 -45.18
C GLU A 474 19.94 -8.44 -44.71
N PHE A 475 20.40 -7.60 -43.79
CA PHE A 475 19.66 -6.42 -43.36
C PHE A 475 19.43 -5.47 -44.54
N GLU A 476 20.47 -5.09 -45.24
CA GLU A 476 20.37 -4.16 -46.38
C GLU A 476 19.43 -4.72 -47.46
N ASN A 477 19.57 -6.01 -47.81
CA ASN A 477 18.72 -6.65 -48.81
C ASN A 477 17.25 -6.66 -48.38
N SER A 478 16.97 -7.08 -47.12
CA SER A 478 15.60 -7.18 -46.63
C SER A 478 14.96 -5.81 -46.38
N PHE A 479 15.75 -4.81 -45.98
CA PHE A 479 15.24 -3.44 -45.81
C PHE A 479 14.99 -2.76 -47.16
N SER A 480 15.83 -3.02 -48.18
CA SER A 480 15.57 -2.58 -49.53
C SER A 480 14.33 -3.26 -50.13
N GLU A 481 14.12 -4.56 -49.87
CA GLU A 481 12.90 -5.26 -50.24
C GLU A 481 11.66 -4.57 -49.63
N LEU A 482 11.72 -4.22 -48.34
CA LEU A 482 10.65 -3.49 -47.64
C LEU A 482 10.37 -2.12 -48.26
N LEU A 483 11.41 -1.34 -48.58
CA LEU A 483 11.23 0.02 -49.15
C LEU A 483 10.71 0.00 -50.59
N ASN A 484 11.05 -1.03 -51.38
CA ASN A 484 10.64 -1.18 -52.76
C ASN A 484 9.36 -2.01 -52.96
N ASP A 485 8.75 -2.45 -51.86
CA ASP A 485 7.48 -3.17 -51.91
C ASP A 485 6.34 -2.24 -52.34
N ASP A 486 5.47 -2.69 -53.22
CA ASP A 486 4.38 -1.89 -53.77
C ASP A 486 3.48 -1.29 -52.67
N HIS A 487 3.15 -2.07 -51.62
CA HIS A 487 2.33 -1.60 -50.47
C HIS A 487 3.01 -0.49 -49.67
N CYS A 488 4.34 -0.43 -49.69
CA CYS A 488 5.10 0.63 -49.02
C CYS A 488 5.26 1.84 -49.95
N MET A 489 5.56 1.62 -51.24
CA MET A 489 5.81 2.68 -52.21
C MET A 489 4.57 3.55 -52.48
N GLU A 490 3.38 2.97 -52.42
CA GLU A 490 2.11 3.70 -52.56
C GLU A 490 1.85 4.71 -51.41
N ASN A 491 2.59 4.61 -50.32
CA ASN A 491 2.41 5.51 -49.17
C ASN A 491 3.70 6.28 -48.84
N PRO A 492 3.89 7.51 -49.38
CA PRO A 492 5.09 8.31 -49.14
C PRO A 492 5.38 8.62 -47.68
N THR A 493 4.32 8.68 -46.83
CA THR A 493 4.47 8.91 -45.39
C THR A 493 5.13 7.69 -44.73
N LEU A 494 4.75 6.48 -45.14
CA LEU A 494 5.36 5.24 -44.67
C LEU A 494 6.83 5.14 -45.09
N VAL A 495 7.11 5.42 -46.38
CA VAL A 495 8.49 5.43 -46.88
C VAL A 495 9.37 6.40 -46.10
N SER A 496 8.90 7.62 -45.87
CA SER A 496 9.62 8.61 -45.07
C SER A 496 9.86 8.15 -43.62
N TYR A 497 8.88 7.46 -43.01
CA TYR A 497 9.02 6.90 -41.68
C TYR A 497 10.04 5.75 -41.64
N LEU A 498 9.98 4.82 -42.58
CA LEU A 498 10.94 3.72 -42.71
C LEU A 498 12.37 4.21 -42.95
N GLN A 499 12.53 5.26 -43.76
CA GLN A 499 13.86 5.89 -43.97
C GLN A 499 14.43 6.49 -42.67
N LYS A 500 13.60 7.07 -41.81
CA LYS A 500 14.04 7.53 -40.48
C LYS A 500 14.50 6.36 -39.62
N LEU A 501 13.77 5.24 -39.66
CA LEU A 501 14.20 4.03 -38.96
C LEU A 501 15.51 3.50 -39.51
N TYR A 502 15.67 3.48 -40.85
CA TYR A 502 16.93 3.05 -41.49
C TYR A 502 18.14 3.84 -40.98
N ASN A 503 18.01 5.15 -40.79
CA ASN A 503 19.09 6.00 -40.29
C ASN A 503 19.50 5.66 -38.84
N ASP A 504 18.63 4.99 -38.05
CA ASP A 504 18.91 4.56 -36.68
C ASP A 504 19.12 3.03 -36.57
N LYS A 505 19.39 2.35 -37.71
CA LYS A 505 19.45 0.88 -37.80
C LYS A 505 20.42 0.21 -36.84
N GLU A 506 21.56 0.84 -36.54
CA GLU A 506 22.56 0.31 -35.62
C GLU A 506 22.03 0.19 -34.18
N SER A 507 21.03 0.98 -33.81
CA SER A 507 20.45 0.94 -32.49
C SER A 507 19.51 -0.26 -32.26
N PHE A 508 18.90 -0.82 -33.33
CA PHE A 508 17.88 -1.85 -33.18
C PHE A 508 18.15 -3.17 -33.91
N ALA A 509 18.81 -3.16 -35.08
CA ALA A 509 18.99 -4.38 -35.88
C ALA A 509 20.02 -5.33 -35.23
N LEU A 510 19.72 -6.64 -35.27
CA LEU A 510 20.51 -7.63 -34.53
C LEU A 510 21.90 -7.84 -35.12
N CYS A 511 22.07 -7.68 -36.44
CA CYS A 511 23.37 -7.82 -37.09
C CYS A 511 24.45 -6.87 -36.54
N PHE A 512 24.06 -5.66 -36.08
CA PHE A 512 24.99 -4.69 -35.48
C PHE A 512 25.28 -4.94 -33.98
N ARG A 513 24.66 -5.97 -33.37
CA ARG A 513 24.85 -6.29 -31.95
C ARG A 513 25.79 -7.44 -31.68
N LYS A 514 26.33 -8.07 -32.75
CA LYS A 514 27.15 -9.31 -32.64
C LYS A 514 28.40 -9.14 -31.76
N GLU A 515 29.07 -8.01 -31.93
CA GLU A 515 30.31 -7.69 -31.21
C GLU A 515 30.05 -7.06 -29.82
N LEU A 516 28.78 -6.77 -29.51
CA LEU A 516 28.42 -6.17 -28.22
C LEU A 516 28.12 -7.26 -27.17
N PRO A 517 28.43 -7.01 -25.91
CA PRO A 517 28.24 -7.99 -24.83
C PRO A 517 26.79 -8.06 -24.37
N VAL A 518 25.86 -8.31 -25.30
CA VAL A 518 24.41 -8.33 -25.05
C VAL A 518 23.91 -9.68 -24.54
N ARG A 519 24.73 -10.76 -24.65
CA ARG A 519 24.39 -12.12 -24.21
C ARG A 519 22.98 -12.59 -24.64
N GLY A 520 22.56 -12.24 -25.86
CA GLY A 520 21.24 -12.57 -26.38
C GLY A 520 20.08 -11.76 -25.80
N ASN A 521 20.35 -10.74 -24.98
CA ASN A 521 19.33 -9.87 -24.43
C ASN A 521 19.01 -8.72 -25.40
N HIS A 522 17.94 -8.87 -26.16
CA HIS A 522 17.51 -7.90 -27.15
C HIS A 522 16.24 -7.15 -26.77
N THR A 523 15.67 -7.48 -25.62
CA THR A 523 14.40 -6.92 -25.09
C THR A 523 14.58 -6.41 -23.68
N ASN A 524 13.76 -5.45 -23.26
CA ASN A 524 13.82 -4.82 -21.94
C ASN A 524 13.12 -5.65 -20.83
N ASN A 525 13.03 -6.97 -21.01
CA ASN A 525 12.32 -7.89 -20.10
C ASN A 525 12.83 -7.82 -18.65
N PHE A 526 14.12 -7.51 -18.44
CA PHE A 526 14.69 -7.40 -17.09
C PHE A 526 14.16 -6.18 -16.36
N ALA A 527 14.04 -5.01 -17.02
CA ALA A 527 13.44 -3.83 -16.42
C ALA A 527 11.92 -4.03 -16.21
N GLU A 528 11.22 -4.65 -17.17
CA GLU A 528 9.80 -4.99 -16.99
C GLU A 528 9.58 -5.93 -15.79
N ALA A 529 10.43 -6.95 -15.62
CA ALA A 529 10.38 -7.84 -14.46
C ALA A 529 10.66 -7.10 -13.14
N GLN A 530 11.57 -6.11 -13.16
CA GLN A 530 11.85 -5.23 -12.04
C GLN A 530 10.60 -4.44 -11.63
N PHE A 531 9.86 -3.89 -12.60
CA PHE A 531 8.64 -3.15 -12.33
C PHE A 531 7.50 -4.03 -11.81
N LEU A 532 7.44 -5.30 -12.22
CA LEU A 532 6.49 -6.25 -11.61
C LEU A 532 6.84 -6.47 -10.13
N VAL A 533 8.12 -6.65 -9.80
CA VAL A 533 8.55 -6.74 -8.39
C VAL A 533 8.16 -5.48 -7.65
N LEU A 534 8.50 -4.30 -8.16
CA LEU A 534 8.17 -3.02 -7.51
C LEU A 534 6.66 -2.85 -7.32
N LYS A 535 5.87 -2.99 -8.39
CA LYS A 535 4.42 -2.71 -8.34
C LYS A 535 3.62 -3.79 -7.61
N ASP A 536 3.90 -5.06 -7.84
CA ASP A 536 3.07 -6.16 -7.32
C ASP A 536 3.52 -6.63 -5.93
N ILE A 537 4.82 -6.76 -5.71
CA ILE A 537 5.35 -7.29 -4.46
C ILE A 537 5.57 -6.17 -3.44
N ILE A 538 6.29 -5.10 -3.82
CA ILE A 538 6.69 -4.03 -2.90
C ILE A 538 5.54 -3.06 -2.63
N LEU A 539 4.95 -2.49 -3.68
CA LEU A 539 3.86 -1.51 -3.58
C LEU A 539 2.47 -2.16 -3.48
N ARG A 540 2.35 -3.47 -3.77
CA ARG A 540 1.07 -4.22 -3.73
C ARG A 540 -0.06 -3.53 -4.50
N ARG A 541 0.27 -2.91 -5.64
CA ARG A 541 -0.65 -2.13 -6.49
C ARG A 541 -1.34 -0.96 -5.80
N THR A 542 -0.84 -0.50 -4.64
CA THR A 542 -1.35 0.71 -3.98
C THR A 542 -0.62 1.95 -4.47
N LYS A 543 -1.35 3.09 -4.51
CA LYS A 543 -0.82 4.42 -4.87
C LYS A 543 -0.94 5.41 -3.71
N GLU A 544 -1.24 4.92 -2.53
CA GLU A 544 -1.55 5.74 -1.35
C GLU A 544 -0.28 6.29 -0.66
N TYR A 545 0.89 6.08 -1.25
CA TYR A 545 2.15 6.65 -0.79
C TYR A 545 2.38 8.02 -1.41
N ASN A 546 3.02 8.92 -0.67
CA ASN A 546 3.69 10.08 -1.25
C ASN A 546 5.17 9.72 -1.53
N VAL A 547 5.96 10.68 -1.99
CA VAL A 547 7.38 10.44 -2.32
C VAL A 547 8.21 9.92 -1.14
N VAL A 548 7.87 10.29 0.10
CA VAL A 548 8.57 9.82 1.32
C VAL A 548 8.27 8.35 1.58
N GLY A 549 6.98 7.97 1.47
CA GLY A 549 6.59 6.57 1.60
C GLY A 549 7.14 5.70 0.46
N LEU A 550 7.19 6.25 -0.76
CA LEU A 550 7.83 5.57 -1.90
C LEU A 550 9.33 5.38 -1.64
N LEU A 551 10.03 6.38 -1.09
CA LEU A 551 11.44 6.26 -0.71
C LEU A 551 11.68 5.07 0.24
N ASP A 552 10.90 4.95 1.32
CA ASP A 552 11.02 3.82 2.26
C ASP A 552 10.84 2.47 1.54
N LYS A 553 9.87 2.39 0.64
CA LYS A 553 9.64 1.18 -0.16
C LYS A 553 10.79 0.81 -1.09
N LEU A 554 11.44 1.80 -1.66
CA LEU A 554 12.57 1.60 -2.58
C LEU A 554 13.88 1.31 -1.85
N THR A 555 14.10 1.90 -0.67
CA THR A 555 15.37 1.78 0.06
C THR A 555 15.39 0.65 1.08
N ILE A 556 14.23 0.22 1.57
CA ILE A 556 14.11 -0.84 2.57
C ILE A 556 13.50 -2.09 1.95
N ASP A 557 12.22 -2.03 1.56
CA ASP A 557 11.48 -3.24 1.16
C ASP A 557 12.04 -3.85 -0.14
N LEU A 558 12.42 -3.03 -1.11
CA LEU A 558 13.01 -3.51 -2.37
C LEU A 558 14.40 -4.10 -2.14
N GLU A 559 15.22 -3.46 -1.33
CA GLU A 559 16.56 -3.98 -1.01
C GLU A 559 16.47 -5.31 -0.26
N ASP A 560 15.61 -5.42 0.75
CA ASP A 560 15.39 -6.65 1.49
C ASP A 560 14.86 -7.78 0.61
N HIS A 561 13.97 -7.45 -0.34
CA HIS A 561 13.49 -8.43 -1.31
C HIS A 561 14.66 -9.05 -2.10
N TYR A 562 15.59 -8.23 -2.61
CA TYR A 562 16.72 -8.73 -3.37
C TYR A 562 17.76 -9.44 -2.50
N LYS A 563 18.03 -8.94 -1.30
CA LYS A 563 18.89 -9.63 -0.33
C LYS A 563 18.37 -11.05 -0.03
N ASN A 564 17.08 -11.16 0.30
CA ASN A 564 16.46 -12.46 0.58
C ASN A 564 16.47 -13.39 -0.64
N LYS A 565 16.25 -12.84 -1.83
CA LYS A 565 16.34 -13.62 -3.08
C LYS A 565 17.75 -14.14 -3.33
N LEU A 566 18.79 -13.32 -3.14
CA LEU A 566 20.18 -13.73 -3.29
C LEU A 566 20.58 -14.77 -2.24
N LEU A 567 20.14 -14.60 -0.99
CA LEU A 567 20.36 -15.56 0.08
C LEU A 567 19.71 -16.91 -0.25
N SER A 568 18.47 -16.92 -0.76
CA SER A 568 17.77 -18.15 -1.13
C SER A 568 18.41 -18.89 -2.31
N ILE A 569 19.17 -18.19 -3.14
CA ILE A 569 20.00 -18.80 -4.19
C ILE A 569 21.26 -19.38 -3.58
N ALA A 570 21.92 -18.64 -2.69
CA ALA A 570 23.17 -19.06 -2.05
C ALA A 570 22.99 -20.28 -1.14
N ASP A 571 21.86 -20.41 -0.44
CA ASP A 571 21.54 -21.54 0.44
C ASP A 571 20.92 -22.74 -0.31
N GLY A 572 20.72 -22.66 -1.63
CA GLY A 572 20.14 -23.70 -2.46
C GLY A 572 18.63 -23.89 -2.31
N SER A 573 17.93 -23.10 -1.52
CA SER A 573 16.46 -23.19 -1.36
C SER A 573 15.73 -22.85 -2.66
N PHE A 574 16.36 -22.10 -3.55
CA PHE A 574 15.84 -21.74 -4.87
C PHE A 574 16.04 -22.81 -5.95
N ASP A 575 16.85 -23.82 -5.70
CA ASP A 575 17.21 -24.86 -6.69
C ASP A 575 15.98 -25.58 -7.26
N GLY A 576 15.02 -25.91 -6.41
CA GLY A 576 13.76 -26.54 -6.85
C GLY A 576 12.98 -25.67 -7.84
N THR A 577 12.95 -24.36 -7.61
CA THR A 577 12.30 -23.37 -8.49
C THR A 577 13.05 -23.23 -9.81
N TYR A 578 14.37 -23.18 -9.79
CA TYR A 578 15.21 -23.15 -10.99
C TYR A 578 15.03 -24.41 -11.82
N ARG A 579 15.12 -25.59 -11.21
CA ARG A 579 14.89 -26.85 -11.90
C ARG A 579 13.52 -26.88 -12.56
N HIS A 580 12.48 -26.50 -11.82
CA HIS A 580 11.12 -26.46 -12.37
C HIS A 580 10.97 -25.46 -13.52
N ARG A 581 11.62 -24.30 -13.43
CA ARG A 581 11.51 -23.21 -14.42
C ARG A 581 12.29 -23.47 -15.71
N PHE A 582 13.49 -24.02 -15.59
CA PHE A 582 14.42 -24.20 -16.71
C PHE A 582 14.47 -25.63 -17.23
N MET A 583 14.16 -26.63 -16.38
CA MET A 583 14.22 -28.05 -16.74
C MET A 583 12.85 -28.66 -17.08
N GLY A 584 11.77 -27.89 -16.95
CA GLY A 584 10.41 -28.35 -17.22
C GLY A 584 9.90 -29.41 -16.25
N LYS A 585 8.59 -29.61 -16.19
CA LYS A 585 8.01 -30.76 -15.49
C LYS A 585 8.38 -32.02 -16.26
N GLY A 586 9.20 -32.89 -15.69
CA GLY A 586 9.49 -34.20 -16.25
C GLY A 586 8.19 -34.92 -16.65
N LYS A 587 8.12 -35.33 -17.92
CA LYS A 587 7.14 -36.24 -18.51
C LYS A 587 5.66 -35.98 -18.21
N GLY A 588 5.14 -34.85 -18.67
CA GLY A 588 3.73 -34.70 -18.98
C GLY A 588 3.56 -34.48 -20.48
N LYS A 589 2.87 -35.37 -21.19
CA LYS A 589 2.53 -35.23 -22.60
C LYS A 589 1.60 -34.01 -22.78
N GLY A 590 2.19 -32.81 -22.97
CA GLY A 590 1.50 -31.57 -23.32
C GLY A 590 2.20 -30.91 -24.49
N LYS A 591 1.49 -30.77 -25.60
CA LYS A 591 1.94 -30.00 -26.76
C LYS A 591 2.25 -28.57 -26.35
N GLY A 592 3.51 -28.13 -26.50
CA GLY A 592 3.91 -26.71 -26.41
C GLY A 592 5.04 -26.33 -25.46
N SER A 593 5.77 -27.27 -24.89
CA SER A 593 6.98 -26.95 -24.12
C SER A 593 8.22 -27.16 -25.00
N PHE A 594 9.06 -26.14 -25.13
CA PHE A 594 10.43 -26.31 -25.60
C PHE A 594 11.15 -27.21 -24.58
N GLY A 595 11.05 -28.52 -24.79
CA GLY A 595 11.72 -29.51 -23.96
C GLY A 595 13.22 -29.51 -24.23
N PHE A 596 14.00 -28.88 -23.38
CA PHE A 596 15.38 -29.28 -23.22
C PHE A 596 15.35 -30.66 -22.56
N ASN A 597 15.84 -31.69 -23.25
CA ASN A 597 16.17 -32.96 -22.62
C ASN A 597 17.31 -32.69 -21.63
N VAL A 598 17.00 -32.66 -20.36
CA VAL A 598 18.02 -32.56 -19.33
C VAL A 598 18.59 -33.97 -19.20
N PRO A 599 19.90 -34.15 -19.44
CA PRO A 599 20.57 -35.42 -19.21
C PRO A 599 20.36 -35.89 -17.77
N ASP A 600 20.28 -37.19 -17.56
CA ASP A 600 20.21 -37.69 -16.20
C ASP A 600 21.53 -37.42 -15.45
N ARG A 601 21.51 -37.57 -14.13
CA ARG A 601 22.68 -37.23 -13.30
C ARG A 601 23.92 -38.01 -13.70
N LYS A 602 23.78 -39.25 -14.18
CA LYS A 602 24.90 -40.06 -14.66
C LYS A 602 25.47 -39.54 -15.98
N GLU A 603 24.61 -39.05 -16.87
CA GLU A 603 25.04 -38.38 -18.09
C GLU A 603 25.72 -37.05 -17.76
N LEU A 604 25.20 -36.27 -16.83
CA LEU A 604 25.81 -35.02 -16.35
C LEU A 604 27.18 -35.27 -15.69
N ASP A 605 27.32 -36.30 -14.88
CA ASP A 605 28.60 -36.69 -14.27
C ASP A 605 29.62 -37.14 -15.34
N GLY A 606 29.16 -37.80 -16.41
CA GLY A 606 29.97 -38.13 -17.58
C GLY A 606 30.43 -36.90 -18.35
N TYR A 607 29.58 -35.87 -18.50
CA TYR A 607 29.94 -34.59 -19.13
C TYR A 607 30.86 -33.73 -18.27
N LEU A 608 30.67 -33.70 -16.95
CA LEU A 608 31.54 -32.98 -16.02
C LEU A 608 32.95 -33.51 -16.03
N SER A 609 33.15 -34.82 -16.25
CA SER A 609 34.48 -35.44 -16.40
C SER A 609 35.20 -35.03 -17.70
N SER A 610 34.47 -34.44 -18.68
CA SER A 610 35.03 -33.96 -19.95
C SER A 610 35.22 -32.44 -19.99
N VAL A 611 35.03 -31.74 -18.87
CA VAL A 611 35.22 -30.30 -18.76
C VAL A 611 36.63 -29.98 -18.31
N GLU A 612 37.39 -29.32 -19.17
CA GLU A 612 38.73 -28.81 -18.85
C GLU A 612 38.64 -27.29 -18.59
N SER A 613 39.18 -26.85 -17.44
CA SER A 613 39.28 -25.43 -17.11
C SER A 613 40.58 -24.82 -17.63
N PHE A 614 40.50 -23.73 -18.36
CA PHE A 614 41.65 -22.98 -18.89
C PHE A 614 41.95 -21.69 -18.07
N GLY A 615 41.30 -21.48 -16.93
CA GLY A 615 41.42 -20.24 -16.16
C GLY A 615 40.55 -19.13 -16.72
N ASN A 616 40.43 -18.00 -16.00
CA ASN A 616 39.62 -16.84 -16.36
C ASN A 616 38.15 -17.16 -16.75
N ASN A 617 37.55 -18.14 -16.03
CA ASN A 617 36.17 -18.60 -16.30
C ASN A 617 35.94 -19.18 -17.71
N THR A 618 37.02 -19.67 -18.36
CA THR A 618 36.93 -20.32 -19.68
C THR A 618 37.01 -21.84 -19.47
N PHE A 619 36.06 -22.57 -20.05
CA PHE A 619 35.95 -24.02 -19.95
C PHE A 619 35.83 -24.62 -21.34
N LYS A 620 36.48 -25.74 -21.53
CA LYS A 620 36.34 -26.60 -22.72
C LYS A 620 35.44 -27.76 -22.37
N VAL A 621 34.37 -27.93 -23.11
CA VAL A 621 33.41 -29.03 -22.90
C VAL A 621 33.43 -29.96 -24.10
N GLY A 622 33.56 -31.24 -23.89
CA GLY A 622 33.45 -32.25 -24.94
C GLY A 622 32.03 -32.34 -25.49
N SER A 623 31.86 -32.36 -26.82
CA SER A 623 30.57 -32.56 -27.45
C SER A 623 30.17 -34.05 -27.45
N SER A 624 28.92 -34.31 -27.07
CA SER A 624 28.39 -35.69 -27.04
C SER A 624 28.04 -36.26 -28.41
N SER A 625 28.04 -35.45 -29.46
CA SER A 625 27.51 -35.87 -30.76
C SER A 625 28.57 -36.32 -31.79
N ASP A 626 29.84 -35.86 -31.71
CA ASP A 626 30.80 -36.15 -32.79
C ASP A 626 32.29 -36.20 -32.39
N GLY A 627 32.63 -36.33 -31.14
CA GLY A 627 34.05 -36.32 -30.76
C GLY A 627 34.82 -35.04 -31.13
N SER A 628 34.17 -34.03 -31.69
CA SER A 628 34.74 -32.75 -32.03
C SER A 628 34.63 -31.77 -30.84
N GLN A 629 35.77 -31.22 -30.46
CA GLN A 629 35.88 -30.24 -29.40
C GLN A 629 35.34 -28.87 -29.90
N ARG A 630 34.29 -28.36 -29.26
CA ARG A 630 33.88 -26.96 -29.45
C ARG A 630 34.27 -26.13 -28.25
N SER A 631 35.00 -25.06 -28.46
CA SER A 631 35.26 -24.04 -27.45
C SER A 631 34.10 -23.05 -27.44
N SER A 632 33.46 -22.83 -26.30
CA SER A 632 32.58 -21.71 -26.05
C SER A 632 33.09 -20.92 -24.84
N ALA A 633 33.25 -19.63 -25.06
CA ALA A 633 33.57 -18.67 -24.00
C ALA A 633 32.35 -18.33 -23.17
#